data_f420ab22767c57061459ba73cdb9ee85
#
_entry.id   f420ab22767c57061459ba73cdb9ee85
#
_cell.length_a   1.000
_cell.length_b   1.000
_cell.length_c   1.000
_cell.angle_alpha   90.00
_cell.angle_beta   90.00
_cell.angle_gamma   90.00
#
_symmetry.space_group_name_H-M   'P 1'
#
loop_
_entity.id
_entity.type
_entity.pdbx_description
1 polymer ?
#
loop_
_entity_poly.entity_id
_entity_poly.type
_entity_poly.pdbx_seq_one_letter_code
_entity_poly.pdbx_strand_id
1 'polypeptide(L)'
;MQGSSDHNLNDIREFSEWLLKIENGEVGEDFDGEATIEVPYEMLIKDQENGLAKLVEFVYPNLLENSTDPNFFEEHAILSPTLIDVAMLNKYLMSFIPGDERTYLSSNTICKEDSNFENEEDTFSPDILNTFTASGLPNHKLNFKVEVPVMLLRNIHQSNGLCNGTRLLITKLDNHVIEAKILSGNNMGQIVLIPRMTMMPSSVPNVDYTLK
;
A
#
# COMPACT_ATOMS: atom_id res chain seq x y z
N MET A 1 -10.28 -21.08 34.86
CA MET A 1 -10.06 -20.38 33.56
C MET A 1 -9.86 -18.87 33.74
N GLN A 2 -9.03 -18.43 34.70
CA GLN A 2 -8.74 -17.01 34.98
C GLN A 2 -7.28 -16.60 34.64
N GLY A 3 -6.42 -17.51 34.25
CA GLY A 3 -5.00 -17.22 34.04
C GLY A 3 -4.62 -16.69 32.63
N SER A 4 -5.49 -16.82 31.64
CA SER A 4 -5.14 -16.47 30.25
C SER A 4 -5.38 -14.97 29.92
N SER A 5 -6.32 -14.32 30.61
CA SER A 5 -6.61 -12.90 30.41
C SER A 5 -5.59 -11.98 31.10
N ASP A 6 -5.02 -12.38 32.22
CA ASP A 6 -4.06 -11.56 32.95
C ASP A 6 -2.68 -11.56 32.27
N HIS A 7 -2.30 -12.66 31.62
CA HIS A 7 -1.05 -12.72 30.85
C HIS A 7 -1.13 -11.79 29.63
N ASN A 8 -2.21 -11.84 28.89
CA ASN A 8 -2.43 -10.99 27.72
C ASN A 8 -2.43 -9.48 28.07
N LEU A 9 -2.98 -9.10 29.22
CA LEU A 9 -2.97 -7.71 29.70
C LEU A 9 -1.58 -7.22 30.09
N ASN A 10 -0.75 -8.09 30.66
CA ASN A 10 0.64 -7.76 30.99
C ASN A 10 1.48 -7.58 29.72
N ASP A 11 1.35 -8.47 28.74
CA ASP A 11 2.07 -8.38 27.47
C ASP A 11 1.72 -7.09 26.71
N ILE A 12 0.44 -6.71 26.68
CA ILE A 12 -0.02 -5.45 26.09
C ILE A 12 0.56 -4.25 26.82
N ARG A 13 0.64 -4.28 28.15
CA ARG A 13 1.19 -3.19 28.94
C ARG A 13 2.70 -3.06 28.70
N GLU A 14 3.45 -4.15 28.74
CA GLU A 14 4.89 -4.15 28.50
C GLU A 14 5.23 -3.64 27.11
N PHE A 15 4.47 -4.05 26.10
CA PHE A 15 4.58 -3.54 24.73
C PHE A 15 4.31 -2.05 24.65
N SER A 16 3.26 -1.56 25.30
CA SER A 16 2.90 -0.15 25.31
C SER A 16 3.96 0.70 26.02
N GLU A 17 4.52 0.22 27.13
CA GLU A 17 5.60 0.89 27.85
C GLU A 17 6.89 0.94 27.00
N TRP A 18 7.20 -0.14 26.28
CA TRP A 18 8.33 -0.18 25.35
C TRP A 18 8.17 0.83 24.20
N LEU A 19 6.99 0.94 23.59
CA LEU A 19 6.70 1.94 22.57
C LEU A 19 6.85 3.38 23.09
N LEU A 20 6.34 3.66 24.29
CA LEU A 20 6.48 4.98 24.92
C LEU A 20 7.94 5.33 25.18
N LYS A 21 8.76 4.39 25.62
CA LYS A 21 10.20 4.61 25.82
C LYS A 21 10.91 4.93 24.50
N ILE A 22 10.52 4.30 23.39
CA ILE A 22 11.05 4.63 22.04
C ILE A 22 10.66 6.06 21.68
N GLU A 23 9.38 6.41 21.83
CA GLU A 23 8.86 7.75 21.51
C GLU A 23 9.56 8.85 22.33
N ASN A 24 9.84 8.59 23.59
CA ASN A 24 10.54 9.51 24.49
C ASN A 24 12.07 9.55 24.28
N GLY A 25 12.63 8.69 23.43
CA GLY A 25 14.08 8.58 23.24
C GLY A 25 14.80 7.96 24.42
N GLU A 26 14.11 7.16 25.25
CA GLU A 26 14.67 6.49 26.43
C GLU A 26 15.29 5.13 26.12
N VAL A 27 15.13 4.64 24.89
CA VAL A 27 15.64 3.34 24.42
C VAL A 27 16.61 3.57 23.28
N GLY A 28 17.75 2.90 23.39
CA GLY A 28 18.81 2.95 22.39
C GLY A 28 20.03 3.74 22.84
N GLU A 29 21.17 3.44 22.24
CA GLU A 29 22.37 4.26 22.38
C GLU A 29 22.33 5.35 21.30
N ASP A 30 22.34 6.60 21.73
CA ASP A 30 22.34 7.75 20.83
C ASP A 30 23.74 7.91 20.23
N PHE A 31 23.86 7.66 18.94
CA PHE A 31 25.10 7.87 18.21
C PHE A 31 24.81 8.75 16.98
N ASP A 32 25.27 10.00 17.01
CA ASP A 32 25.21 10.95 15.90
C ASP A 32 23.78 11.29 15.41
N GLY A 33 22.78 11.27 16.32
CA GLY A 33 21.38 11.56 16.01
C GLY A 33 20.58 10.35 15.50
N GLU A 34 21.18 9.16 15.48
CA GLU A 34 20.52 7.90 15.20
C GLU A 34 20.58 6.99 16.43
N ALA A 35 19.45 6.47 16.88
CA ALA A 35 19.40 5.54 17.98
C ALA A 35 19.20 4.10 17.47
N THR A 36 20.06 3.19 17.94
CA THR A 36 19.84 1.75 17.68
C THR A 36 18.87 1.20 18.70
N ILE A 37 17.71 0.73 18.23
CA ILE A 37 16.66 0.16 19.07
C ILE A 37 16.73 -1.36 19.01
N GLU A 38 16.74 -1.99 20.18
CA GLU A 38 16.62 -3.43 20.27
C GLU A 38 15.14 -3.85 20.24
N VAL A 39 14.77 -4.63 19.24
CA VAL A 39 13.40 -5.16 19.11
C VAL A 39 13.23 -6.39 20.00
N PRO A 40 12.14 -6.49 20.79
CA PRO A 40 11.86 -7.65 21.63
C PRO A 40 11.95 -8.98 20.86
N TYR A 41 12.53 -9.98 21.49
CA TYR A 41 12.83 -11.28 20.85
C TYR A 41 11.60 -11.96 20.23
N GLU A 42 10.46 -11.86 20.89
CA GLU A 42 9.17 -12.42 20.47
C GLU A 42 8.61 -11.77 19.22
N MET A 43 9.05 -10.56 18.87
CA MET A 43 8.65 -9.82 17.69
C MET A 43 9.60 -10.04 16.50
N LEU A 44 10.70 -10.78 16.70
CA LEU A 44 11.69 -11.01 15.67
C LEU A 44 11.45 -12.31 14.90
N ILE A 45 11.35 -12.21 13.58
CA ILE A 45 11.44 -13.37 12.70
C ILE A 45 12.92 -13.66 12.45
N LYS A 46 13.44 -14.71 13.10
CA LYS A 46 14.85 -15.07 13.12
C LYS A 46 15.27 -15.98 11.97
N ASP A 47 15.06 -15.58 10.76
CA ASP A 47 15.59 -16.30 9.63
C ASP A 47 16.20 -15.30 8.66
N GLN A 48 17.53 -15.25 8.60
CA GLN A 48 18.25 -14.32 7.75
C GLN A 48 18.13 -14.69 6.26
N GLU A 49 17.91 -15.97 5.93
CA GLU A 49 17.83 -16.43 4.55
C GLU A 49 16.40 -16.36 3.98
N ASN A 50 15.39 -16.63 4.82
CA ASN A 50 13.98 -16.70 4.40
C ASN A 50 13.06 -15.79 5.22
N GLY A 51 13.58 -14.73 5.81
CA GLY A 51 12.83 -13.83 6.70
C GLY A 51 11.55 -13.28 6.07
N LEU A 52 11.61 -12.87 4.79
CA LEU A 52 10.45 -12.36 4.06
C LEU A 52 9.37 -13.44 3.87
N ALA A 53 9.75 -14.65 3.50
CA ALA A 53 8.82 -15.76 3.32
C ALA A 53 8.11 -16.12 4.64
N LYS A 54 8.87 -16.16 5.74
CA LYS A 54 8.31 -16.41 7.07
C LYS A 54 7.41 -15.29 7.57
N LEU A 55 7.75 -14.03 7.28
CA LEU A 55 6.87 -12.89 7.58
C LEU A 55 5.54 -13.02 6.83
N VAL A 56 5.60 -13.34 5.54
CA VAL A 56 4.41 -13.54 4.73
C VAL A 56 3.57 -14.71 5.24
N GLU A 57 4.18 -15.84 5.57
CA GLU A 57 3.48 -17.01 6.12
C GLU A 57 2.86 -16.73 7.49
N PHE A 58 3.54 -15.93 8.32
CA PHE A 58 3.04 -15.53 9.64
C PHE A 58 1.84 -14.60 9.53
N VAL A 59 1.89 -13.58 8.64
CA VAL A 59 0.81 -12.60 8.48
C VAL A 59 -0.31 -13.15 7.61
N TYR A 60 0.01 -13.93 6.57
CA TYR A 60 -0.94 -14.47 5.61
C TYR A 60 -0.83 -16.01 5.53
N PRO A 61 -1.21 -16.73 6.59
CA PRO A 61 -1.14 -18.19 6.60
C PRO A 61 -2.04 -18.77 5.52
N ASN A 62 -1.52 -19.74 4.75
CA ASN A 62 -2.25 -20.37 3.64
C ASN A 62 -2.84 -19.35 2.65
N LEU A 63 -2.04 -18.35 2.27
CA LEU A 63 -2.46 -17.23 1.41
C LEU A 63 -3.31 -17.65 0.21
N LEU A 64 -2.93 -18.71 -0.51
CA LEU A 64 -3.64 -19.14 -1.72
C LEU A 64 -5.02 -19.71 -1.42
N GLU A 65 -5.18 -20.42 -0.32
CA GLU A 65 -6.44 -21.03 0.08
C GLU A 65 -7.42 -19.98 0.59
N ASN A 66 -6.90 -18.96 1.26
CA ASN A 66 -7.67 -17.90 1.91
C ASN A 66 -7.83 -16.63 1.04
N SER A 67 -7.18 -16.57 -0.12
CA SER A 67 -7.16 -15.36 -0.99
C SER A 67 -8.54 -14.91 -1.46
N THR A 68 -9.51 -15.81 -1.52
CA THR A 68 -10.89 -15.50 -1.93
C THR A 68 -11.78 -15.03 -0.77
N ASP A 69 -11.32 -15.17 0.50
CA ASP A 69 -12.05 -14.67 1.67
C ASP A 69 -11.79 -13.15 1.86
N PRO A 70 -12.81 -12.30 1.71
CA PRO A 70 -12.65 -10.86 1.92
C PRO A 70 -12.14 -10.49 3.33
N ASN A 71 -12.53 -11.25 4.36
CA ASN A 71 -12.18 -10.97 5.75
C ASN A 71 -10.69 -11.25 6.00
N PHE A 72 -10.10 -12.21 5.27
CA PHE A 72 -8.70 -12.58 5.40
C PHE A 72 -7.74 -11.38 5.19
N PHE A 73 -8.06 -10.51 4.23
CA PHE A 73 -7.26 -9.31 3.98
C PHE A 73 -7.68 -8.10 4.82
N GLU A 74 -8.86 -8.13 5.46
CA GLU A 74 -9.33 -7.01 6.28
C GLU A 74 -8.52 -6.88 7.57
N GLU A 75 -8.21 -7.99 8.22
CA GLU A 75 -7.58 -8.02 9.54
C GLU A 75 -6.05 -8.01 9.49
N HIS A 76 -5.44 -8.26 8.32
CA HIS A 76 -4.00 -8.43 8.20
C HIS A 76 -3.36 -7.41 7.26
N ALA A 77 -2.19 -6.90 7.64
CA ALA A 77 -1.36 -6.04 6.81
C ALA A 77 0.12 -6.16 7.19
N ILE A 78 1.00 -6.04 6.19
CA ILE A 78 2.43 -5.88 6.40
C ILE A 78 2.76 -4.42 6.14
N LEU A 79 3.38 -3.76 7.11
CA LEU A 79 3.84 -2.39 7.01
C LEU A 79 5.34 -2.38 6.72
N SER A 80 5.78 -1.43 5.91
CA SER A 80 7.19 -1.22 5.63
C SER A 80 7.54 0.27 5.63
N PRO A 81 8.73 0.66 6.09
CA PRO A 81 9.12 2.06 6.20
C PRO A 81 9.39 2.71 4.84
N THR A 82 9.75 1.93 3.80
CA THR A 82 10.10 2.49 2.50
C THR A 82 9.19 1.99 1.38
N LEU A 83 8.93 2.85 0.38
CA LEU A 83 8.15 2.47 -0.81
C LEU A 83 8.84 1.40 -1.66
N ILE A 84 10.16 1.31 -1.59
CA ILE A 84 10.95 0.30 -2.30
C ILE A 84 10.64 -1.08 -1.72
N ASP A 85 10.66 -1.20 -0.39
CA ASP A 85 10.34 -2.45 0.30
C ASP A 85 8.88 -2.86 0.07
N VAL A 86 7.95 -1.88 0.11
CA VAL A 86 6.54 -2.12 -0.23
C VAL A 86 6.41 -2.68 -1.64
N ALA A 87 7.11 -2.09 -2.62
CA ALA A 87 7.06 -2.57 -4.02
C ALA A 87 7.65 -3.98 -4.16
N MET A 88 8.75 -4.26 -3.47
CA MET A 88 9.39 -5.57 -3.44
C MET A 88 8.47 -6.62 -2.80
N LEU A 89 7.87 -6.31 -1.66
CA LEU A 89 6.93 -7.19 -0.96
C LEU A 89 5.69 -7.47 -1.81
N ASN A 90 5.09 -6.44 -2.40
CA ASN A 90 3.94 -6.59 -3.29
C ASN A 90 4.27 -7.48 -4.50
N LYS A 91 5.43 -7.27 -5.13
CA LYS A 91 5.89 -8.13 -6.23
C LYS A 91 6.08 -9.57 -5.79
N TYR A 92 6.62 -9.79 -4.60
CA TYR A 92 6.80 -11.13 -4.03
C TYR A 92 5.44 -11.80 -3.79
N LEU A 93 4.49 -11.12 -3.13
CA LEU A 93 3.13 -11.64 -2.89
C LEU A 93 2.38 -11.92 -4.19
N MET A 94 2.48 -11.03 -5.18
CA MET A 94 1.89 -11.19 -6.51
C MET A 94 2.40 -12.44 -7.24
N SER A 95 3.63 -12.90 -6.95
CA SER A 95 4.18 -14.10 -7.58
C SER A 95 3.47 -15.38 -7.15
N PHE A 96 2.86 -15.41 -5.97
CA PHE A 96 2.09 -16.57 -5.49
C PHE A 96 0.68 -16.62 -6.06
N ILE A 97 0.06 -15.47 -6.33
CA ILE A 97 -1.32 -15.42 -6.81
C ILE A 97 -1.36 -15.91 -8.25
N PRO A 98 -2.21 -16.90 -8.57
CA PRO A 98 -2.34 -17.42 -9.93
C PRO A 98 -2.97 -16.38 -10.87
N GLY A 99 -2.93 -16.66 -12.18
CA GLY A 99 -3.54 -15.83 -13.22
C GLY A 99 -2.56 -14.89 -13.91
N ASP A 100 -3.04 -14.30 -15.00
CA ASP A 100 -2.26 -13.41 -15.86
C ASP A 100 -2.15 -12.02 -15.24
N GLU A 101 -0.92 -11.50 -15.24
CA GLU A 101 -0.65 -10.13 -14.81
C GLU A 101 -0.98 -9.14 -15.92
N ARG A 102 -1.71 -8.10 -15.58
CA ARG A 102 -2.00 -7.01 -16.48
C ARG A 102 -1.31 -5.73 -16.02
N THR A 103 -0.60 -5.10 -16.95
CA THR A 103 0.10 -3.84 -16.70
C THR A 103 -0.74 -2.66 -17.17
N TYR A 104 -0.88 -1.66 -16.30
CA TYR A 104 -1.46 -0.35 -16.60
C TYR A 104 -0.38 0.71 -16.49
N LEU A 105 -0.32 1.60 -17.49
CA LEU A 105 0.62 2.71 -17.53
C LEU A 105 -0.11 4.03 -17.36
N SER A 106 0.47 4.99 -16.63
CA SER A 106 0.00 6.37 -16.62
C SER A 106 0.42 7.08 -17.92
N SER A 107 -0.31 8.14 -18.26
CA SER A 107 0.15 9.11 -19.26
C SER A 107 0.28 10.45 -18.55
N ASN A 108 1.51 10.84 -18.30
CA ASN A 108 1.83 12.06 -17.57
C ASN A 108 2.00 13.21 -18.58
N THR A 109 1.36 14.33 -18.33
CA THR A 109 1.43 15.54 -19.16
C THR A 109 1.57 16.76 -18.27
N ILE A 110 2.20 17.82 -18.78
CA ILE A 110 2.31 19.10 -18.09
C ILE A 110 0.99 19.85 -18.18
N CYS A 111 0.55 20.46 -17.09
CA CYS A 111 -0.63 21.33 -17.06
C CYS A 111 -0.34 22.65 -17.80
N LYS A 112 -1.18 23.03 -18.77
CA LYS A 112 -0.98 24.22 -19.59
C LYS A 112 -1.63 25.51 -19.04
N GLU A 113 -2.08 25.49 -17.77
CA GLU A 113 -2.86 26.63 -17.21
C GLU A 113 -2.03 27.88 -16.92
N ASP A 114 -0.70 27.79 -16.81
CA ASP A 114 0.17 28.96 -16.63
C ASP A 114 0.92 29.30 -17.93
N SER A 115 0.36 30.24 -18.69
CA SER A 115 0.84 30.74 -19.97
C SER A 115 2.20 31.48 -19.95
N ASN A 116 3.00 31.34 -18.87
CA ASN A 116 4.33 31.93 -18.76
C ASN A 116 5.49 30.99 -19.10
N PHE A 117 5.20 29.74 -19.47
CA PHE A 117 6.20 28.71 -19.74
C PHE A 117 6.17 28.24 -21.19
N GLU A 118 6.18 29.17 -22.13
CA GLU A 118 6.21 28.84 -23.58
C GLU A 118 7.45 28.00 -24.03
N ASN A 119 8.46 27.79 -23.14
CA ASN A 119 9.69 27.09 -23.47
C ASN A 119 9.94 25.80 -22.67
N GLU A 120 9.01 25.32 -21.85
CA GLU A 120 9.24 24.13 -20.98
C GLU A 120 8.75 22.81 -21.55
N GLU A 121 8.05 22.80 -22.69
CA GLU A 121 7.68 21.55 -23.38
C GLU A 121 8.92 20.70 -23.75
N ASP A 122 10.09 21.35 -23.96
CA ASP A 122 11.35 20.67 -24.26
C ASP A 122 12.12 20.21 -23.00
N THR A 123 11.71 20.65 -21.79
CA THR A 123 12.48 20.38 -20.57
C THR A 123 12.09 19.06 -19.90
N PHE A 124 10.86 18.63 -20.04
CA PHE A 124 10.37 17.40 -19.41
C PHE A 124 9.89 16.39 -20.45
N SER A 125 10.78 15.48 -20.82
CA SER A 125 10.39 14.36 -21.67
C SER A 125 9.37 13.45 -20.94
N PRO A 126 8.49 12.71 -21.67
CA PRO A 126 7.59 11.74 -21.07
C PRO A 126 8.30 10.74 -20.15
N ASP A 127 9.53 10.36 -20.47
CA ASP A 127 10.33 9.44 -19.67
C ASP A 127 10.67 10.05 -18.31
N ILE A 128 11.01 11.33 -18.25
CA ILE A 128 11.26 12.05 -17.00
C ILE A 128 9.97 12.16 -16.20
N LEU A 129 8.84 12.57 -16.84
CA LEU A 129 7.55 12.66 -16.16
C LEU A 129 7.09 11.33 -15.55
N ASN A 130 7.44 10.22 -16.20
CA ASN A 130 7.08 8.88 -15.72
C ASN A 130 7.93 8.40 -14.53
N THR A 131 9.03 9.08 -14.20
CA THR A 131 9.84 8.78 -13.00
C THR A 131 9.35 9.49 -11.75
N PHE A 132 8.49 10.52 -11.89
CA PHE A 132 7.98 11.24 -10.73
C PHE A 132 7.06 10.36 -9.90
N THR A 133 7.35 10.30 -8.61
CA THR A 133 6.50 9.68 -7.59
C THR A 133 6.04 10.77 -6.62
N ALA A 134 4.75 10.80 -6.32
CA ALA A 134 4.19 11.73 -5.36
C ALA A 134 3.28 10.99 -4.38
N SER A 135 3.22 11.48 -3.14
CA SER A 135 2.33 10.93 -2.13
C SER A 135 0.87 10.99 -2.60
N GLY A 136 0.14 9.90 -2.42
CA GLY A 136 -1.27 9.79 -2.82
C GLY A 136 -1.49 9.61 -4.33
N LEU A 137 -0.44 9.39 -5.11
CA LEU A 137 -0.53 9.00 -6.52
C LEU A 137 0.00 7.58 -6.73
N PRO A 138 -0.62 6.81 -7.61
CA PRO A 138 -0.09 5.52 -8.02
C PRO A 138 1.18 5.69 -8.86
N ASN A 139 2.05 4.70 -8.83
CA ASN A 139 3.24 4.66 -9.68
C ASN A 139 2.85 4.66 -11.17
N HIS A 140 3.73 5.17 -12.04
CA HIS A 140 3.54 5.16 -13.50
C HIS A 140 3.15 3.78 -14.04
N LYS A 141 3.75 2.73 -13.49
CA LYS A 141 3.48 1.34 -13.86
C LYS A 141 2.78 0.62 -12.71
N LEU A 142 1.56 0.15 -12.94
CA LEU A 142 0.80 -0.69 -12.03
C LEU A 142 0.60 -2.07 -12.65
N ASN A 143 0.94 -3.08 -11.91
CA ASN A 143 0.74 -4.47 -12.28
C ASN A 143 -0.35 -5.07 -11.37
N PHE A 144 -1.38 -5.64 -11.98
CA PHE A 144 -2.49 -6.25 -11.27
C PHE A 144 -2.80 -7.65 -11.77
N LYS A 145 -3.34 -8.48 -10.89
CA LYS A 145 -4.02 -9.73 -11.21
C LYS A 145 -5.43 -9.72 -10.65
N VAL A 146 -6.28 -10.58 -11.16
CA VAL A 146 -7.59 -10.85 -10.54
C VAL A 146 -7.35 -11.50 -9.18
N GLU A 147 -8.25 -11.29 -8.23
CA GLU A 147 -8.15 -11.76 -6.83
C GLU A 147 -7.01 -11.13 -6.00
N VAL A 148 -6.49 -9.99 -6.44
CA VAL A 148 -5.51 -9.22 -5.67
C VAL A 148 -6.22 -8.11 -4.91
N PRO A 149 -5.92 -7.95 -3.60
CA PRO A 149 -6.38 -6.80 -2.85
C PRO A 149 -5.62 -5.55 -3.25
N VAL A 150 -6.34 -4.44 -3.41
CA VAL A 150 -5.79 -3.12 -3.71
C VAL A 150 -6.40 -2.08 -2.80
N MET A 151 -5.74 -0.95 -2.62
CA MET A 151 -6.21 0.17 -1.83
C MET A 151 -6.40 1.40 -2.71
N LEU A 152 -7.51 2.12 -2.55
CA LEU A 152 -7.71 3.41 -3.17
C LEU A 152 -6.79 4.44 -2.51
N LEU A 153 -6.08 5.22 -3.34
CA LEU A 153 -5.20 6.31 -2.87
C LEU A 153 -5.91 7.67 -2.87
N ARG A 154 -7.14 7.74 -3.37
CA ARG A 154 -7.95 8.98 -3.43
C ARG A 154 -9.43 8.71 -3.26
N ASN A 155 -10.16 9.77 -2.86
CA ASN A 155 -11.61 9.74 -2.84
C ASN A 155 -12.16 9.79 -4.27
N ILE A 156 -12.91 8.77 -4.66
CA ILE A 156 -13.61 8.73 -5.96
C ILE A 156 -15.07 9.08 -5.77
N HIS A 157 -15.74 8.41 -4.83
CA HIS A 157 -17.17 8.59 -4.57
C HIS A 157 -17.50 8.24 -3.12
N GLN A 158 -17.45 9.24 -2.25
CA GLN A 158 -17.57 9.04 -0.79
C GLN A 158 -18.90 8.41 -0.38
N SER A 159 -20.02 8.79 -1.01
CA SER A 159 -21.33 8.22 -0.68
C SER A 159 -21.44 6.72 -0.98
N ASN A 160 -20.63 6.21 -1.91
CA ASN A 160 -20.55 4.79 -2.25
C ASN A 160 -19.40 4.08 -1.54
N GLY A 161 -18.75 4.71 -0.56
CA GLY A 161 -17.66 4.12 0.20
C GLY A 161 -16.32 4.06 -0.56
N LEU A 162 -16.20 4.73 -1.72
CA LEU A 162 -14.95 4.80 -2.48
C LEU A 162 -14.12 5.99 -2.00
N CYS A 163 -13.52 5.82 -0.84
CA CYS A 163 -12.66 6.80 -0.18
C CYS A 163 -11.19 6.40 -0.26
N ASN A 164 -10.31 7.35 -0.01
CA ASN A 164 -8.90 7.05 0.25
C ASN A 164 -8.77 6.03 1.40
N GLY A 165 -7.96 4.99 1.22
CA GLY A 165 -7.81 3.90 2.17
C GLY A 165 -8.82 2.75 2.00
N THR A 166 -9.86 2.89 1.17
CA THR A 166 -10.80 1.79 0.92
C THR A 166 -10.09 0.62 0.27
N ARG A 167 -10.23 -0.56 0.87
CA ARG A 167 -9.67 -1.81 0.34
C ARG A 167 -10.66 -2.47 -0.60
N LEU A 168 -10.15 -2.95 -1.71
CA LEU A 168 -10.91 -3.56 -2.79
C LEU A 168 -10.25 -4.86 -3.24
N LEU A 169 -11.04 -5.85 -3.61
CA LEU A 169 -10.56 -7.07 -4.27
C LEU A 169 -10.87 -6.98 -5.76
N ILE A 170 -9.87 -7.10 -6.60
CA ILE A 170 -10.05 -7.05 -8.06
C ILE A 170 -10.82 -8.29 -8.51
N THR A 171 -11.94 -8.10 -9.19
CA THR A 171 -12.75 -9.17 -9.77
C THR A 171 -12.57 -9.29 -11.28
N LYS A 172 -12.28 -8.17 -11.96
CA LYS A 172 -12.04 -8.15 -13.41
C LYS A 172 -11.12 -7.02 -13.82
N LEU A 173 -10.26 -7.29 -14.77
CA LEU A 173 -9.34 -6.33 -15.37
C LEU A 173 -9.72 -6.08 -16.84
N ASP A 174 -10.05 -4.82 -17.19
CA ASP A 174 -10.32 -4.40 -18.56
C ASP A 174 -9.42 -3.22 -18.96
N ASN A 175 -9.42 -2.79 -20.24
CA ASN A 175 -8.54 -1.74 -20.75
C ASN A 175 -8.76 -0.38 -20.08
N HIS A 176 -10.01 -0.03 -19.81
CA HIS A 176 -10.41 1.31 -19.36
C HIS A 176 -11.05 1.32 -17.97
N VAL A 177 -11.33 0.15 -17.41
CA VAL A 177 -12.02 0.02 -16.14
C VAL A 177 -11.54 -1.21 -15.40
N ILE A 178 -11.42 -1.08 -14.08
CA ILE A 178 -11.18 -2.20 -13.15
C ILE A 178 -12.48 -2.44 -12.40
N GLU A 179 -12.98 -3.67 -12.44
CA GLU A 179 -14.06 -4.09 -11.57
C GLU A 179 -13.49 -4.66 -10.30
N ALA A 180 -14.02 -4.21 -9.16
CA ALA A 180 -13.55 -4.66 -7.88
C ALA A 180 -14.69 -4.74 -6.85
N LYS A 181 -14.50 -5.55 -5.83
CA LYS A 181 -15.40 -5.74 -4.71
C LYS A 181 -14.88 -5.02 -3.48
N ILE A 182 -15.71 -4.25 -2.80
CA ILE A 182 -15.34 -3.57 -1.55
C ILE A 182 -15.12 -4.60 -0.45
N LEU A 183 -13.97 -4.53 0.24
CA LEU A 183 -13.58 -5.47 1.30
C LEU A 183 -13.97 -5.01 2.69
N SER A 184 -14.19 -3.71 2.92
CA SER A 184 -14.41 -3.17 4.27
C SER A 184 -15.41 -2.03 4.31
N GLY A 185 -15.98 -1.77 5.48
CA GLY A 185 -16.93 -0.69 5.73
C GLY A 185 -18.38 -1.00 5.39
N ASN A 186 -19.24 0.03 5.43
CA ASN A 186 -20.70 -0.13 5.28
C ASN A 186 -21.14 -0.68 3.91
N ASN A 187 -20.29 -0.54 2.90
CA ASN A 187 -20.55 -0.99 1.53
C ASN A 187 -19.81 -2.29 1.18
N MET A 188 -19.35 -3.04 2.19
CA MET A 188 -18.67 -4.31 2.01
C MET A 188 -19.46 -5.26 1.10
N GLY A 189 -18.76 -5.91 0.18
CA GLY A 189 -19.35 -6.85 -0.77
C GLY A 189 -19.92 -6.23 -2.04
N GLN A 190 -20.07 -4.91 -2.12
CA GLN A 190 -20.52 -4.24 -3.33
C GLN A 190 -19.46 -4.31 -4.42
N ILE A 191 -19.93 -4.53 -5.66
CA ILE A 191 -19.08 -4.46 -6.85
C ILE A 191 -19.08 -3.03 -7.35
N VAL A 192 -17.89 -2.51 -7.62
CA VAL A 192 -17.64 -1.15 -8.07
C VAL A 192 -16.78 -1.16 -9.33
N LEU A 193 -16.95 -0.14 -10.14
CA LEU A 193 -16.15 0.07 -11.33
C LEU A 193 -15.24 1.28 -11.12
N ILE A 194 -13.95 1.08 -11.29
CA ILE A 194 -12.93 2.11 -11.19
C ILE A 194 -12.46 2.45 -12.61
N PRO A 195 -12.90 3.60 -13.14
CA PRO A 195 -12.49 4.04 -14.47
C PRO A 195 -11.07 4.64 -14.43
N ARG A 196 -10.48 4.83 -15.60
CA ARG A 196 -9.32 5.69 -15.74
C ARG A 196 -9.71 7.13 -15.43
N MET A 197 -8.86 7.80 -14.65
CA MET A 197 -9.13 9.16 -14.17
C MET A 197 -7.90 10.02 -14.39
N THR A 198 -8.14 11.30 -14.68
CA THR A 198 -7.12 12.35 -14.61
C THR A 198 -6.93 12.74 -13.17
N MET A 199 -5.69 12.81 -12.71
CA MET A 199 -5.34 13.20 -11.35
C MET A 199 -4.34 14.34 -11.38
N MET A 200 -4.58 15.38 -10.55
CA MET A 200 -3.61 16.43 -10.27
C MET A 200 -2.99 16.19 -8.90
N PRO A 201 -1.66 16.22 -8.74
CA PRO A 201 -1.04 16.16 -7.43
C PRO A 201 -1.35 17.44 -6.67
N SER A 202 -1.79 17.31 -5.42
CA SER A 202 -2.11 18.47 -4.56
C SER A 202 -0.87 19.25 -4.12
N SER A 203 0.32 18.68 -4.29
CA SER A 203 1.60 19.20 -3.79
C SER A 203 2.59 19.64 -4.88
N VAL A 204 2.30 19.37 -6.15
CA VAL A 204 3.14 19.77 -7.28
C VAL A 204 2.32 20.69 -8.17
N PRO A 205 2.60 21.99 -8.20
CA PRO A 205 1.93 22.89 -9.14
C PRO A 205 2.27 22.44 -10.56
N ASN A 206 1.24 22.37 -11.40
CA ASN A 206 1.33 22.27 -12.87
C ASN A 206 1.68 20.91 -13.51
N VAL A 207 1.43 19.78 -12.85
CA VAL A 207 1.56 18.48 -13.51
C VAL A 207 0.26 17.69 -13.42
N ASP A 208 -0.36 17.41 -14.56
CA ASP A 208 -1.54 16.54 -14.68
C ASP A 208 -1.12 15.09 -14.92
N TYR A 209 -1.66 14.17 -14.14
CA TYR A 209 -1.46 12.74 -14.33
C TYR A 209 -2.71 12.09 -14.91
N THR A 210 -2.60 11.56 -16.11
CA THR A 210 -3.66 10.74 -16.70
C THR A 210 -3.22 9.29 -16.71
N LEU A 211 -3.88 8.42 -15.95
CA LEU A 211 -3.72 6.97 -16.11
C LEU A 211 -4.35 6.56 -17.45
N LYS A 212 -3.55 6.16 -18.40
CA LYS A 212 -4.03 5.57 -19.69
C LYS A 212 -4.03 4.07 -19.64
#